data_3c068d5b10c2821c4426dddd6b2ecded
#
_entry.id   3c068d5b10c2821c4426dddd6b2ecded
#
_cell.length_a   1.000
_cell.length_b   1.000
_cell.length_c   1.000
_cell.angle_alpha   90.00
_cell.angle_beta   90.00
_cell.angle_gamma   90.00
#
_symmetry.space_group_name_H-M   'P 1'
#
loop_
_entity.id
_entity.type
_entity.pdbx_description
1 polymer ?
#
loop_
_entity_poly.entity_id
_entity_poly.type
_entity_poly.pdbx_seq_one_letter_code
_entity_poly.pdbx_strand_id
1 'polypeptide(L)'
;MMADLKGKAGIVTGGSSGIGFQIANVLAEAGATVYVISRTGRPKEGVGESASGVVHLKGDVGNVEAMKAMVAELAAKHNGCLDFLVNNAGVSYKCRAENFPMEQFDNIMNVNVKYLFEMSVVCYPYLKKSADKGRIINITSMSAHLGFSEVVPYCASKG
;
A
#
# COMPACT_ATOMS: atom_id res chain seq x y z
N MET A 1 -20.09 6.94 13.66
CA MET A 1 -20.64 5.88 12.79
C MET A 1 -19.56 5.47 11.82
N MET A 2 -19.09 4.22 11.84
CA MET A 2 -18.13 3.74 10.83
C MET A 2 -18.83 3.71 9.46
N ALA A 3 -18.07 4.02 8.40
CA ALA A 3 -18.58 3.88 7.04
C ALA A 3 -18.96 2.42 6.76
N ASP A 4 -20.06 2.17 6.06
CA ASP A 4 -20.41 0.84 5.59
C ASP A 4 -19.69 0.58 4.26
N LEU A 5 -18.78 -0.38 4.28
CA LEU A 5 -18.00 -0.81 3.11
C LEU A 5 -18.41 -2.21 2.62
N LYS A 6 -19.59 -2.67 3.00
CA LYS A 6 -20.11 -3.98 2.59
C LYS A 6 -20.15 -4.10 1.06
N GLY A 7 -19.55 -5.18 0.56
CA GLY A 7 -19.46 -5.43 -0.88
C GLY A 7 -18.35 -4.65 -1.61
N LYS A 8 -17.60 -3.79 -0.90
CA LYS A 8 -16.42 -3.12 -1.45
C LYS A 8 -15.19 -4.01 -1.37
N ALA A 9 -14.29 -3.85 -2.33
CA ALA A 9 -13.04 -4.58 -2.38
C ALA A 9 -11.88 -3.67 -2.77
N GLY A 10 -10.71 -3.90 -2.17
CA GLY A 10 -9.53 -3.10 -2.51
C GLY A 10 -8.22 -3.68 -2.00
N ILE A 11 -7.16 -2.94 -2.26
CA ILE A 11 -5.78 -3.35 -2.01
C ILE A 11 -5.12 -2.41 -1.00
N VAL A 12 -4.35 -3.00 -0.07
CA VAL A 12 -3.43 -2.29 0.84
C VAL A 12 -2.02 -2.84 0.61
N THR A 13 -1.08 -2.00 0.19
CA THR A 13 0.32 -2.42 0.04
C THR A 13 1.08 -2.27 1.36
N GLY A 14 1.98 -3.22 1.67
CA GLY A 14 2.82 -3.16 2.87
C GLY A 14 2.06 -3.35 4.18
N GLY A 15 0.94 -4.08 4.16
CA GLY A 15 0.08 -4.28 5.33
C GLY A 15 0.39 -5.50 6.18
N SER A 16 1.62 -6.01 6.19
CA SER A 16 2.03 -7.12 7.07
C SER A 16 2.23 -6.71 8.54
N SER A 17 2.33 -5.42 8.82
CA SER A 17 2.50 -4.86 10.17
C SER A 17 2.20 -3.35 10.19
N GLY A 18 2.20 -2.75 11.39
CA GLY A 18 2.12 -1.31 11.58
C GLY A 18 0.84 -0.68 11.03
N ILE A 19 0.98 0.50 10.43
CA ILE A 19 -0.15 1.31 9.93
C ILE A 19 -0.97 0.55 8.88
N GLY A 20 -0.32 -0.07 7.90
CA GLY A 20 -1.00 -0.80 6.84
C GLY A 20 -1.80 -2.01 7.34
N PHE A 21 -1.31 -2.70 8.36
CA PHE A 21 -2.04 -3.79 9.01
C PHE A 21 -3.31 -3.29 9.68
N GLN A 22 -3.24 -2.19 10.43
CA GLN A 22 -4.39 -1.59 11.09
C GLN A 22 -5.41 -1.03 10.08
N ILE A 23 -4.93 -0.38 9.01
CA ILE A 23 -5.81 0.09 7.93
C ILE A 23 -6.59 -1.08 7.33
N ALA A 24 -5.91 -2.20 7.03
CA ALA A 24 -6.56 -3.37 6.45
C ALA A 24 -7.64 -3.93 7.38
N ASN A 25 -7.37 -4.05 8.67
CA ASN A 25 -8.33 -4.54 9.65
C ASN A 25 -9.55 -3.61 9.76
N VAL A 26 -9.35 -2.31 9.91
CA VAL A 26 -10.45 -1.32 10.04
C VAL A 26 -11.34 -1.32 8.79
N LEU A 27 -10.76 -1.40 7.60
CA LEU A 27 -11.55 -1.49 6.36
C LEU A 27 -12.34 -2.80 6.26
N ALA A 28 -11.75 -3.91 6.70
CA ALA A 28 -12.43 -5.20 6.72
C ALA A 28 -13.54 -5.25 7.78
N GLU A 29 -13.32 -4.71 8.97
CA GLU A 29 -14.34 -4.56 10.02
C GLU A 29 -15.52 -3.69 9.56
N ALA A 30 -15.27 -2.72 8.66
CA ALA A 30 -16.31 -1.94 8.01
C ALA A 30 -17.04 -2.71 6.88
N GLY A 31 -16.68 -3.97 6.62
CA GLY A 31 -17.36 -4.85 5.67
C GLY A 31 -16.67 -5.03 4.32
N ALA A 32 -15.51 -4.44 4.10
CA ALA A 32 -14.76 -4.59 2.85
C ALA A 32 -14.01 -5.93 2.76
N THR A 33 -13.80 -6.41 1.52
CA THR A 33 -12.76 -7.41 1.23
C THR A 33 -11.44 -6.68 0.97
N VAL A 34 -10.43 -6.95 1.80
CA VAL A 34 -9.14 -6.25 1.76
C VAL A 34 -8.01 -7.19 1.39
N TYR A 35 -7.38 -6.96 0.26
CA TYR A 35 -6.20 -7.69 -0.19
C TYR A 35 -4.92 -6.97 0.26
N VAL A 36 -4.20 -7.59 1.18
CA VAL A 36 -2.92 -7.06 1.66
C VAL A 36 -1.78 -7.67 0.84
N ILE A 37 -1.09 -6.84 0.07
CA ILE A 37 0.08 -7.26 -0.69
C ILE A 37 1.35 -6.91 0.08
N SER A 38 2.16 -7.92 0.40
CA SER A 38 3.44 -7.75 1.09
C SER A 38 4.45 -8.82 0.66
N ARG A 39 5.74 -8.55 0.86
CA ARG A 39 6.82 -9.49 0.53
C ARG A 39 6.72 -10.81 1.30
N THR A 40 6.16 -10.78 2.49
CA THR A 40 5.99 -11.98 3.34
C THR A 40 4.72 -12.76 3.00
N GLY A 41 3.68 -12.13 2.49
CA GLY A 41 2.37 -12.72 2.24
C GLY A 41 1.62 -13.15 3.50
N ARG A 42 2.03 -12.66 4.66
CA ARG A 42 1.43 -12.96 5.97
C ARG A 42 1.70 -11.83 6.95
N PRO A 43 0.91 -11.71 8.03
CA PRO A 43 1.21 -10.81 9.13
C PRO A 43 2.59 -11.13 9.73
N LYS A 44 3.26 -10.12 10.27
CA LYS A 44 4.45 -10.32 11.11
C LYS A 44 4.03 -10.94 12.44
N GLU A 45 4.97 -11.69 13.04
CA GLU A 45 4.78 -12.21 14.39
C GLU A 45 4.53 -11.07 15.38
N GLY A 46 3.61 -11.28 16.32
CA GLY A 46 3.28 -10.34 17.38
C GLY A 46 2.36 -9.18 17.02
N VAL A 47 1.88 -9.07 15.76
CA VAL A 47 0.93 -7.98 15.39
C VAL A 47 -0.55 -8.33 15.64
N GLY A 48 -0.83 -9.57 16.06
CA GLY A 48 -2.19 -10.06 16.27
C GLY A 48 -2.79 -10.74 15.03
N GLU A 49 -4.04 -11.11 15.14
CA GLU A 49 -4.81 -11.73 14.06
C GLU A 49 -5.42 -10.67 13.14
N SER A 50 -5.58 -11.04 11.88
CA SER A 50 -6.27 -10.19 10.91
C SER A 50 -7.78 -10.32 11.06
N ALA A 51 -8.49 -9.22 10.84
CA ALA A 51 -9.94 -9.22 10.79
C ALA A 51 -10.48 -10.13 9.67
N SER A 52 -11.68 -10.66 9.86
CA SER A 52 -12.40 -11.38 8.81
C SER A 52 -12.57 -10.46 7.59
N GLY A 53 -12.23 -10.96 6.40
CA GLY A 53 -12.23 -10.16 5.17
C GLY A 53 -10.86 -9.65 4.73
N VAL A 54 -9.81 -9.79 5.56
CA VAL A 54 -8.43 -9.53 5.16
C VAL A 54 -7.80 -10.77 4.54
N VAL A 55 -7.28 -10.63 3.34
CA VAL A 55 -6.58 -11.69 2.60
C VAL A 55 -5.13 -11.26 2.36
N HIS A 56 -4.17 -11.97 2.95
CA HIS A 56 -2.75 -11.71 2.76
C HIS A 56 -2.19 -12.41 1.53
N LEU A 57 -1.51 -11.66 0.68
CA LEU A 57 -0.91 -12.12 -0.56
C LEU A 57 0.58 -11.79 -0.60
N LYS A 58 1.37 -12.77 -1.05
CA LYS A 58 2.80 -12.56 -1.26
C LYS A 58 3.02 -11.85 -2.59
N GLY A 59 3.63 -10.67 -2.56
CA GLY A 59 3.97 -9.89 -3.73
C GLY A 59 4.97 -8.78 -3.42
N ASP A 60 5.71 -8.39 -4.44
CA ASP A 60 6.63 -7.26 -4.40
C ASP A 60 6.11 -6.17 -5.34
N VAL A 61 5.81 -5.00 -4.80
CA VAL A 61 5.36 -3.82 -5.57
C VAL A 61 6.38 -3.37 -6.62
N GLY A 62 7.65 -3.75 -6.45
CA GLY A 62 8.71 -3.49 -7.44
C GLY A 62 8.65 -4.40 -8.67
N ASN A 63 7.88 -5.48 -8.64
CA ASN A 63 7.65 -6.35 -9.80
C ASN A 63 6.32 -5.99 -10.47
N VAL A 64 6.34 -4.99 -11.34
CA VAL A 64 5.15 -4.41 -11.96
C VAL A 64 4.36 -5.44 -12.78
N GLU A 65 5.03 -6.33 -13.51
CA GLU A 65 4.34 -7.33 -14.32
C GLU A 65 3.60 -8.35 -13.45
N ALA A 66 4.22 -8.79 -12.35
CA ALA A 66 3.54 -9.64 -11.37
C ALA A 66 2.36 -8.91 -10.72
N MET A 67 2.50 -7.60 -10.43
CA MET A 67 1.40 -6.81 -9.87
C MET A 67 0.25 -6.63 -10.86
N LYS A 68 0.52 -6.42 -12.16
CA LYS A 68 -0.54 -6.38 -13.19
C LYS A 68 -1.36 -7.66 -13.22
N ALA A 69 -0.69 -8.81 -13.25
CA ALA A 69 -1.36 -10.11 -13.26
C ALA A 69 -2.21 -10.30 -11.98
N MET A 70 -1.61 -10.08 -10.81
CA MET A 70 -2.29 -10.22 -9.52
C MET A 70 -3.50 -9.29 -9.41
N VAL A 71 -3.37 -8.01 -9.73
CA VAL A 71 -4.47 -7.04 -9.66
C VAL A 71 -5.60 -7.42 -10.61
N ALA A 72 -5.29 -7.92 -11.81
CA ALA A 72 -6.31 -8.41 -12.76
C ALA A 72 -7.09 -9.60 -12.19
N GLU A 73 -6.40 -10.58 -11.58
CA GLU A 73 -7.04 -11.73 -10.92
C GLU A 73 -7.94 -11.30 -9.74
N LEU A 74 -7.47 -10.35 -8.92
CA LEU A 74 -8.24 -9.83 -7.80
C LEU A 74 -9.49 -9.09 -8.29
N ALA A 75 -9.35 -8.22 -9.26
CA ALA A 75 -10.48 -7.48 -9.84
C ALA A 75 -11.51 -8.44 -10.47
N ALA A 76 -11.06 -9.52 -11.13
CA ALA A 76 -11.97 -10.52 -11.71
C ALA A 76 -12.90 -11.16 -10.67
N LYS A 77 -12.44 -11.34 -9.42
CA LYS A 77 -13.27 -11.84 -8.30
C LYS A 77 -14.39 -10.86 -7.89
N HIS A 78 -14.30 -9.61 -8.34
CA HIS A 78 -15.21 -8.51 -8.03
C HIS A 78 -15.79 -7.88 -9.31
N ASN A 79 -16.17 -8.70 -10.28
CA ASN A 79 -16.77 -8.27 -11.56
C ASN A 79 -15.89 -7.28 -12.35
N GLY A 80 -14.58 -7.40 -12.25
CA GLY A 80 -13.61 -6.53 -12.92
C GLY A 80 -13.47 -5.15 -12.27
N CYS A 81 -13.84 -4.99 -11.00
CA CYS A 81 -13.86 -3.74 -10.26
C CYS A 81 -13.01 -3.84 -8.98
N LEU A 82 -12.40 -2.73 -8.60
CA LEU A 82 -11.84 -2.48 -7.26
C LEU A 82 -12.34 -1.11 -6.79
N ASP A 83 -12.55 -0.95 -5.48
CA ASP A 83 -13.09 0.28 -4.92
C ASP A 83 -12.02 1.18 -4.32
N PHE A 84 -10.92 0.60 -3.85
CA PHE A 84 -9.83 1.38 -3.27
C PHE A 84 -8.44 0.74 -3.45
N LEU A 85 -7.44 1.61 -3.48
CA LEU A 85 -6.02 1.29 -3.33
C LEU A 85 -5.45 2.14 -2.20
N VAL A 86 -4.82 1.50 -1.21
CA VAL A 86 -4.03 2.18 -0.20
C VAL A 86 -2.55 1.89 -0.46
N ASN A 87 -1.84 2.89 -0.94
CA ASN A 87 -0.40 2.88 -1.11
C ASN A 87 0.27 3.18 0.25
N ASN A 88 0.55 2.12 1.00
CA ASN A 88 1.17 2.21 2.32
C ASN A 88 2.60 1.63 2.33
N ALA A 89 2.95 0.75 1.39
CA ALA A 89 4.32 0.24 1.30
C ALA A 89 5.33 1.38 1.26
N GLY A 90 6.33 1.30 2.12
CA GLY A 90 7.36 2.34 2.21
C GLY A 90 8.56 1.85 3.01
N VAL A 91 9.70 2.46 2.74
CA VAL A 91 10.96 2.19 3.41
C VAL A 91 11.63 3.50 3.80
N SER A 92 12.47 3.44 4.83
CA SER A 92 13.33 4.53 5.27
C SER A 92 14.70 3.98 5.62
N TYR A 93 15.71 4.82 5.53
CA TYR A 93 17.06 4.52 5.98
C TYR A 93 17.60 5.74 6.71
N LYS A 94 18.24 5.51 7.87
CA LYS A 94 18.75 6.58 8.73
C LYS A 94 20.26 6.72 8.53
N CYS A 95 20.67 7.84 7.94
CA CYS A 95 22.08 8.20 7.74
C CYS A 95 22.22 9.71 7.52
N ARG A 96 23.35 10.28 7.92
CA ARG A 96 23.68 11.68 7.65
C ARG A 96 23.81 11.89 6.13
N ALA A 97 23.37 13.04 5.64
CA ALA A 97 23.27 13.32 4.19
C ALA A 97 24.62 13.18 3.47
N GLU A 98 25.71 13.66 4.09
CA GLU A 98 27.05 13.59 3.51
C GLU A 98 27.61 12.16 3.36
N ASN A 99 27.06 11.20 4.07
CA ASN A 99 27.49 9.78 4.06
C ASN A 99 26.38 8.86 3.53
N PHE A 100 25.34 9.41 2.92
CA PHE A 100 24.17 8.62 2.56
C PHE A 100 24.47 7.68 1.38
N PRO A 101 24.30 6.34 1.54
CA PRO A 101 24.54 5.40 0.46
C PRO A 101 23.54 5.60 -0.68
N MET A 102 24.02 5.80 -1.92
CA MET A 102 23.14 6.04 -3.08
C MET A 102 22.23 4.86 -3.37
N GLU A 103 22.66 3.62 -3.11
CA GLU A 103 21.79 2.44 -3.19
C GLU A 103 20.54 2.56 -2.29
N GLN A 104 20.72 3.09 -1.07
CA GLN A 104 19.60 3.31 -0.16
C GLN A 104 18.73 4.49 -0.59
N PHE A 105 19.31 5.52 -1.20
CA PHE A 105 18.58 6.61 -1.84
C PHE A 105 17.66 6.06 -2.94
N ASP A 106 18.22 5.29 -3.87
CA ASP A 106 17.49 4.69 -4.98
C ASP A 106 16.39 3.74 -4.49
N ASN A 107 16.67 2.92 -3.48
CA ASN A 107 15.67 2.05 -2.88
C ASN A 107 14.49 2.84 -2.28
N ILE A 108 14.76 3.94 -1.56
CA ILE A 108 13.73 4.81 -0.99
C ILE A 108 12.87 5.43 -2.10
N MET A 109 13.50 6.02 -3.13
CA MET A 109 12.78 6.65 -4.22
C MET A 109 11.98 5.63 -5.05
N ASN A 110 12.54 4.45 -5.28
CA ASN A 110 11.83 3.40 -5.99
C ASN A 110 10.59 2.94 -5.21
N VAL A 111 10.73 2.59 -3.93
CA VAL A 111 9.61 2.03 -3.16
C VAL A 111 8.57 3.10 -2.85
N ASN A 112 9.00 4.28 -2.37
CA ASN A 112 8.08 5.28 -1.84
C ASN A 112 7.44 6.16 -2.92
N VAL A 113 8.04 6.27 -4.10
CA VAL A 113 7.58 7.15 -5.19
C VAL A 113 7.23 6.35 -6.43
N LYS A 114 8.22 5.68 -7.04
CA LYS A 114 8.03 5.02 -8.33
C LYS A 114 7.01 3.89 -8.26
N TYR A 115 7.18 2.95 -7.35
CA TYR A 115 6.29 1.77 -7.25
C TYR A 115 4.89 2.14 -6.74
N LEU A 116 4.78 3.16 -5.90
CA LEU A 116 3.49 3.75 -5.52
C LEU A 116 2.75 4.28 -6.74
N PHE A 117 3.43 5.02 -7.62
CA PHE A 117 2.86 5.53 -8.86
C PHE A 117 2.46 4.37 -9.80
N GLU A 118 3.35 3.40 -10.01
CA GLU A 118 3.10 2.23 -10.85
C GLU A 118 1.89 1.41 -10.36
N MET A 119 1.77 1.17 -9.04
CA MET A 119 0.59 0.51 -8.46
C MET A 119 -0.70 1.30 -8.71
N SER A 120 -0.62 2.63 -8.64
CA SER A 120 -1.77 3.49 -8.95
C SER A 120 -2.20 3.35 -10.42
N VAL A 121 -1.24 3.32 -11.35
CA VAL A 121 -1.50 3.08 -12.79
C VAL A 121 -2.08 1.69 -13.02
N VAL A 122 -1.53 0.66 -12.40
CA VAL A 122 -2.01 -0.73 -12.52
C VAL A 122 -3.44 -0.89 -12.01
N CYS A 123 -3.79 -0.27 -10.88
CA CYS A 123 -5.12 -0.38 -10.30
C CYS A 123 -6.16 0.53 -10.98
N TYR A 124 -5.75 1.61 -11.63
CA TYR A 124 -6.64 2.64 -12.18
C TYR A 124 -7.75 2.10 -13.09
N PRO A 125 -7.51 1.17 -14.06
CA PRO A 125 -8.57 0.65 -14.92
C PRO A 125 -9.71 -0.04 -14.17
N TYR A 126 -9.43 -0.61 -13.01
CA TYR A 126 -10.39 -1.32 -12.15
C TYR A 126 -11.08 -0.37 -11.18
N LEU A 127 -10.34 0.59 -10.62
CA LEU A 127 -10.89 1.64 -9.76
C LEU A 127 -11.89 2.54 -10.50
N LYS A 128 -11.63 2.82 -11.77
CA LYS A 128 -12.52 3.60 -12.65
C LYS A 128 -13.91 2.99 -12.80
N LYS A 129 -14.03 1.67 -12.61
CA LYS A 129 -15.29 0.94 -12.73
C LYS A 129 -16.10 0.91 -11.43
N SER A 130 -15.56 1.39 -10.32
CA SER A 130 -16.31 1.47 -9.07
C SER A 130 -17.51 2.41 -9.19
N ALA A 131 -18.68 1.93 -8.80
CA ALA A 131 -19.92 2.70 -8.86
C ALA A 131 -19.87 3.98 -8.01
N ASP A 132 -19.15 3.94 -6.88
CA ASP A 132 -19.01 5.08 -5.95
C ASP A 132 -17.72 5.88 -6.16
N LYS A 133 -17.13 5.78 -7.35
CA LYS A 133 -15.83 6.35 -7.71
C LYS A 133 -14.69 5.76 -6.85
N GLY A 134 -13.85 4.94 -7.45
CA GLY A 134 -12.69 4.35 -6.78
C GLY A 134 -11.76 5.39 -6.13
N ARG A 135 -11.06 4.99 -5.07
CA ARG A 135 -10.17 5.86 -4.31
C ARG A 135 -8.74 5.35 -4.34
N ILE A 136 -7.80 6.27 -4.50
CA ILE A 136 -6.38 6.02 -4.26
C ILE A 136 -5.99 6.84 -3.03
N ILE A 137 -5.45 6.17 -2.01
CA ILE A 137 -5.01 6.77 -0.76
C ILE A 137 -3.51 6.54 -0.63
N ASN A 138 -2.74 7.61 -0.57
CA ASN A 138 -1.29 7.55 -0.37
C ASN A 138 -0.97 7.85 1.09
N ILE A 139 -0.23 6.96 1.75
CA ILE A 139 0.24 7.20 3.11
C ILE A 139 1.50 8.05 3.04
N THR A 140 1.34 9.32 3.38
CA THR A 140 2.41 10.30 3.46
C THR A 140 3.10 10.25 4.83
N SER A 141 3.70 11.33 5.28
CA SER A 141 4.38 11.44 6.57
C SER A 141 4.38 12.89 7.03
N MET A 142 4.59 13.15 8.31
CA MET A 142 4.99 14.49 8.79
C MET A 142 6.26 14.98 8.10
N SER A 143 7.12 14.05 7.67
CA SER A 143 8.33 14.34 6.91
C SER A 143 8.08 14.97 5.54
N ALA A 144 6.83 14.98 5.06
CA ALA A 144 6.43 15.72 3.86
C ALA A 144 6.45 17.26 4.09
N HIS A 145 6.30 17.68 5.34
CA HIS A 145 6.18 19.10 5.72
C HIS A 145 7.31 19.57 6.63
N LEU A 146 7.93 18.65 7.37
CA LEU A 146 8.98 18.93 8.34
C LEU A 146 10.26 18.19 7.96
N GLY A 147 11.38 18.89 7.93
CA GLY A 147 12.69 18.28 7.76
C GLY A 147 13.13 17.55 9.03
N PHE A 148 13.56 16.30 8.88
CA PHE A 148 14.17 15.52 9.96
C PHE A 148 15.61 15.18 9.60
N SER A 149 16.51 15.28 10.58
CA SER A 149 17.92 14.91 10.41
C SER A 149 18.04 13.42 10.05
N GLU A 150 19.07 13.08 9.28
CA GLU A 150 19.44 11.71 8.93
C GLU A 150 18.44 10.91 8.09
N VAL A 151 17.32 11.50 7.67
CA VAL A 151 16.31 10.84 6.80
C VAL A 151 15.94 11.69 5.59
N VAL A 152 16.87 12.45 5.06
CA VAL A 152 16.64 13.43 3.97
C VAL A 152 15.96 12.81 2.74
N PRO A 153 16.43 11.67 2.18
CA PRO A 153 15.76 11.06 1.03
C PRO A 153 14.34 10.57 1.36
N TYR A 154 14.09 10.11 2.59
CA TYR A 154 12.75 9.76 3.02
C TYR A 154 11.83 10.98 3.06
N CYS A 155 12.29 12.11 3.62
CA CYS A 155 11.53 13.37 3.60
C CYS A 155 11.17 13.75 2.16
N ALA A 156 12.16 13.76 1.24
CA ALA A 156 11.94 14.06 -0.18
C ALA A 156 10.93 13.10 -0.85
N SER A 157 10.90 11.83 -0.45
CA SER A 157 10.00 10.83 -1.01
C SER A 157 8.56 10.88 -0.48
N LYS A 158 8.31 11.66 0.57
CA LYS A 158 7.00 11.78 1.23
C LYS A 158 6.34 13.15 1.02
N GLY A 159 7.12 14.12 0.48
CA GLY A 159 6.71 15.49 0.15
C GLY A 159 6.18 15.75 -1.24
#